data_946e8eb622681ec289652327cdf63555
#
_entry.id   946e8eb622681ec289652327cdf63555
#
_cell.length_a   1.000
_cell.length_b   1.000
_cell.length_c   1.000
_cell.angle_alpha   90.00
_cell.angle_beta   90.00
_cell.angle_gamma   90.00
#
_symmetry.space_group_name_H-M   'P 1'
#
loop_
_entity.id
_entity.type
_entity.pdbx_description
1 polymer ?
#
loop_
_entity_poly.entity_id
_entity_poly.type
_entity_poly.pdbx_seq_one_letter_code
_entity_poly.pdbx_strand_id
1 'polypeptide(L)'
;MMGLRGISSVRWSCLRIALAGSALMLTAAPSWAEDARVEVLQRQLAERDKVMLELLRRVETLEKQIGVPRAVRDSAGESKSVTVNQSASAPGSVIVTEQMAERALERSLSREGALLLPTGVVEVEPSLTFTRQEDATSRFVTSGGVIIAGETEINANRFSADLDLRLGLPWDSQLELGLPYRRAEVETVTNVGFAPITSTSNSGGGLGDLRIGLAKTVLREGLWRPDLVGRITWNTASGENRDNGVSLGGGFHELQASLTAIKRQDPVVFIGGLSYQHSLEKNRITPGPVIATNLGGAIALSPETSLRLSLSGTYQGETELFGSDIDGSDQVIGSFVIGSSTLMAPGVLLNGALAIGLTDAADDMSIMFSLPIRFNMPLF
;
A
#
# COMPACT_ATOMS: atom_id res chain seq x y z
N MET A 1 55.42 19.66 8.54
CA MET A 1 55.46 20.52 7.35
C MET A 1 54.81 19.80 6.22
N MET A 2 53.78 20.40 5.62
CA MET A 2 53.19 20.17 4.30
C MET A 2 52.57 18.77 4.06
N GLY A 3 51.34 18.66 3.61
CA GLY A 3 50.33 19.64 3.17
C GLY A 3 49.07 18.92 2.79
N LEU A 4 48.00 19.53 3.17
CA LEU A 4 46.63 19.26 2.80
C LEU A 4 46.36 19.49 1.32
N ARG A 5 45.54 18.68 0.68
CA ARG A 5 44.38 19.09 -0.14
C ARG A 5 43.93 18.00 -1.10
N GLY A 6 42.65 17.72 -1.08
CA GLY A 6 41.96 16.95 -2.11
C GLY A 6 40.65 16.36 -1.58
N ILE A 7 39.70 17.21 -1.17
CA ILE A 7 38.43 16.78 -0.59
C ILE A 7 37.30 17.21 -1.49
N SER A 8 36.46 16.22 -1.83
CA SER A 8 35.00 16.30 -1.89
C SER A 8 34.33 17.33 -2.79
N SER A 9 33.82 16.88 -3.91
CA SER A 9 32.77 17.61 -4.64
C SER A 9 31.85 16.67 -5.48
N VAL A 10 31.53 15.47 -5.03
CA VAL A 10 30.69 14.55 -5.82
C VAL A 10 29.38 14.13 -5.11
N ARG A 11 29.14 14.51 -3.86
CA ARG A 11 28.03 13.91 -3.07
C ARG A 11 26.68 14.64 -3.08
N TRP A 12 26.41 15.59 -4.00
CA TRP A 12 25.12 16.31 -4.04
C TRP A 12 24.25 16.01 -5.26
N SER A 13 24.61 15.04 -6.10
CA SER A 13 23.89 14.80 -7.36
C SER A 13 22.69 13.84 -7.25
N CYS A 14 22.65 12.94 -6.28
CA CYS A 14 21.57 11.94 -6.20
C CYS A 14 20.29 12.43 -5.51
N LEU A 15 20.36 13.42 -4.62
CA LEU A 15 19.15 13.94 -3.94
C LEU A 15 18.26 14.84 -4.82
N ARG A 16 18.73 15.23 -6.01
CA ARG A 16 17.98 16.11 -6.93
C ARG A 16 17.05 15.40 -7.89
N ILE A 17 17.09 14.08 -7.99
CA ILE A 17 16.27 13.31 -8.96
C ILE A 17 14.89 12.94 -8.40
N ALA A 18 14.74 12.82 -7.08
CA ALA A 18 13.46 12.42 -6.47
C ALA A 18 12.45 13.58 -6.31
N LEU A 19 12.86 14.84 -6.48
CA LEU A 19 11.98 16.02 -6.34
C LEU A 19 11.74 16.79 -7.66
N ALA A 20 12.29 16.34 -8.78
CA ALA A 20 12.18 17.00 -10.07
C ALA A 20 11.00 16.53 -10.93
N GLY A 21 10.12 15.69 -10.41
CA GLY A 21 8.94 15.17 -11.14
C GLY A 21 7.73 16.10 -11.21
N SER A 22 7.76 17.32 -10.64
CA SER A 22 6.57 18.17 -10.57
C SER A 22 6.76 19.61 -11.05
N ALA A 23 7.85 19.95 -11.71
CA ALA A 23 7.99 21.23 -12.37
C ALA A 23 7.95 21.05 -13.89
N LEU A 24 6.74 20.73 -14.42
CA LEU A 24 6.50 20.82 -15.85
C LEU A 24 6.57 22.28 -16.26
N MET A 25 7.56 22.60 -17.05
CA MET A 25 7.76 23.89 -17.70
C MET A 25 6.48 24.35 -18.40
N LEU A 26 5.92 25.47 -17.92
CA LEU A 26 5.09 26.34 -18.74
C LEU A 26 6.02 27.05 -19.74
N THR A 27 6.35 26.41 -20.84
CA THR A 27 6.82 27.09 -22.03
C THR A 27 5.56 27.54 -22.78
N ALA A 28 5.40 28.86 -22.90
CA ALA A 28 4.36 29.47 -23.72
C ALA A 28 4.43 28.91 -25.15
N ALA A 29 3.48 28.04 -25.51
CA ALA A 29 3.29 27.62 -26.89
C ALA A 29 2.68 28.80 -27.67
N PRO A 30 3.06 29.02 -28.93
CA PRO A 30 2.51 30.09 -29.74
C PRO A 30 1.00 29.88 -29.97
N SER A 31 0.23 30.95 -29.86
CA SER A 31 -1.24 31.00 -29.85
C SER A 31 -1.97 30.26 -31.00
N TRP A 32 -1.33 30.10 -32.16
CA TRP A 32 -1.89 29.35 -33.28
C TRP A 32 -1.95 27.83 -33.08
N ALA A 33 -1.18 27.28 -32.16
CA ALA A 33 -1.21 25.83 -31.84
C ALA A 33 -2.34 25.49 -30.83
N GLU A 34 -2.81 26.45 -30.06
CA GLU A 34 -3.95 26.32 -29.16
C GLU A 34 -5.27 26.35 -29.93
N ASP A 35 -5.41 27.24 -30.90
CA ASP A 35 -6.62 27.33 -31.71
C ASP A 35 -6.90 26.04 -32.50
N ALA A 36 -5.85 25.44 -33.08
CA ALA A 36 -5.97 24.17 -33.80
C ALA A 36 -6.38 22.98 -32.88
N ARG A 37 -5.91 22.98 -31.63
CA ARG A 37 -6.30 21.96 -30.64
C ARG A 37 -7.73 22.14 -30.15
N VAL A 38 -8.17 23.36 -29.96
CA VAL A 38 -9.54 23.69 -29.57
C VAL A 38 -10.51 23.26 -30.68
N GLU A 39 -10.18 23.49 -31.94
CA GLU A 39 -11.03 23.09 -33.08
C GLU A 39 -11.16 21.57 -33.22
N VAL A 40 -10.06 20.82 -32.99
CA VAL A 40 -10.08 19.34 -32.96
C VAL A 40 -10.93 18.82 -31.80
N LEU A 41 -10.80 19.40 -30.60
CA LEU A 41 -11.59 19.02 -29.44
C LEU A 41 -13.08 19.32 -29.62
N GLN A 42 -13.43 20.45 -30.23
CA GLN A 42 -14.81 20.80 -30.56
C GLN A 42 -15.43 19.82 -31.57
N ARG A 43 -14.65 19.38 -32.57
CA ARG A 43 -15.11 18.34 -33.51
C ARG A 43 -15.33 16.99 -32.83
N GLN A 44 -14.44 16.60 -31.94
CA GLN A 44 -14.61 15.37 -31.16
C GLN A 44 -15.81 15.42 -30.21
N LEU A 45 -16.06 16.56 -29.58
CA LEU A 45 -17.27 16.78 -28.78
C LEU A 45 -18.53 16.68 -29.62
N ALA A 46 -18.57 17.34 -30.78
CA ALA A 46 -19.74 17.29 -31.69
C ALA A 46 -19.99 15.87 -32.25
N GLU A 47 -18.94 15.07 -32.48
CA GLU A 47 -19.11 13.65 -32.85
C GLU A 47 -19.65 12.81 -31.68
N ARG A 48 -19.18 13.02 -30.47
CA ARG A 48 -19.70 12.33 -29.28
C ARG A 48 -21.15 12.69 -29.00
N ASP A 49 -21.55 13.95 -29.18
CA ASP A 49 -22.93 14.40 -29.02
C ASP A 49 -23.85 13.74 -30.06
N LYS A 50 -23.40 13.58 -31.31
CA LYS A 50 -24.16 12.84 -32.34
C LYS A 50 -24.36 11.38 -31.97
N VAL A 51 -23.31 10.70 -31.47
CA VAL A 51 -23.40 9.31 -31.03
C VAL A 51 -24.34 9.18 -29.83
N MET A 52 -24.29 10.13 -28.90
CA MET A 52 -25.17 10.15 -27.74
C MET A 52 -26.65 10.34 -28.13
N LEU A 53 -26.93 11.23 -29.06
CA LEU A 53 -28.29 11.42 -29.60
C LEU A 53 -28.81 10.20 -30.35
N GLU A 54 -27.93 9.51 -31.07
CA GLU A 54 -28.29 8.26 -31.76
C GLU A 54 -28.59 7.13 -30.78
N LEU A 55 -27.79 7.02 -29.69
CA LEU A 55 -28.04 6.06 -28.62
C LEU A 55 -29.36 6.37 -27.90
N LEU A 56 -29.65 7.63 -27.60
CA LEU A 56 -30.91 8.02 -26.98
C LEU A 56 -32.12 7.66 -27.88
N ARG A 57 -32.02 7.87 -29.17
CA ARG A 57 -33.07 7.43 -30.12
C ARG A 57 -33.24 5.91 -30.16
N ARG A 58 -32.14 5.15 -30.08
CA ARG A 58 -32.20 3.68 -30.02
C ARG A 58 -32.85 3.22 -28.72
N VAL A 59 -32.49 3.83 -27.58
CA VAL A 59 -33.10 3.54 -26.28
C VAL A 59 -34.63 3.84 -26.33
N GLU A 60 -35.02 5.01 -26.85
CA GLU A 60 -36.42 5.35 -26.99
C GLU A 60 -37.22 4.39 -27.91
N THR A 61 -36.55 3.91 -28.98
CA THR A 61 -37.14 2.90 -29.88
C THR A 61 -37.32 1.55 -29.20
N LEU A 62 -36.32 1.14 -28.40
CA LEU A 62 -36.38 -0.10 -27.60
C LEU A 62 -37.41 -0.01 -26.49
N GLU A 63 -37.54 1.13 -25.80
CA GLU A 63 -38.57 1.37 -24.80
C GLU A 63 -39.97 1.28 -25.40
N LYS A 64 -40.17 1.79 -26.61
CA LYS A 64 -41.43 1.63 -27.36
C LYS A 64 -41.73 0.19 -27.75
N GLN A 65 -40.70 -0.59 -28.05
CA GLN A 65 -40.84 -2.02 -28.40
C GLN A 65 -41.12 -2.91 -27.19
N ILE A 66 -40.65 -2.53 -26.00
CA ILE A 66 -40.82 -3.29 -24.75
C ILE A 66 -42.13 -2.93 -24.04
N GLY A 67 -42.87 -1.94 -24.49
CA GLY A 67 -44.22 -1.61 -23.99
C GLY A 67 -44.24 -1.03 -22.56
N VAL A 68 -43.24 -0.28 -22.17
CA VAL A 68 -43.19 0.37 -20.85
C VAL A 68 -44.15 1.59 -20.84
N PRO A 69 -45.14 1.67 -19.94
CA PRO A 69 -46.05 2.82 -19.85
C PRO A 69 -45.31 4.08 -19.41
N ARG A 70 -45.45 5.12 -20.18
CA ARG A 70 -44.88 6.45 -19.93
C ARG A 70 -45.57 7.07 -18.70
N ALA A 71 -44.93 7.08 -17.54
CA ALA A 71 -45.36 7.82 -16.38
C ALA A 71 -45.02 9.33 -16.57
N VAL A 72 -46.04 10.09 -16.51
CA VAL A 72 -46.21 11.54 -16.63
C VAL A 72 -45.12 12.32 -15.91
N ARG A 73 -44.38 13.15 -16.65
CA ARG A 73 -43.67 14.32 -16.11
C ARG A 73 -44.65 15.48 -16.04
N ASP A 74 -45.10 15.77 -14.84
CA ASP A 74 -45.52 17.13 -14.43
C ASP A 74 -45.80 17.14 -12.92
N SER A 75 -45.01 17.83 -12.18
CA SER A 75 -45.32 18.84 -11.16
C SER A 75 -44.25 18.92 -10.10
N ALA A 76 -43.77 20.13 -9.90
CA ALA A 76 -42.89 20.52 -8.84
C ALA A 76 -43.58 20.38 -7.46
N GLY A 77 -42.79 19.92 -6.45
CA GLY A 77 -43.13 20.17 -5.04
C GLY A 77 -43.39 18.90 -4.22
N GLU A 78 -42.62 18.79 -3.17
CA GLU A 78 -42.75 17.92 -2.01
C GLU A 78 -41.93 16.60 -1.98
N SER A 79 -40.95 16.63 -1.07
CA SER A 79 -40.26 15.46 -0.53
C SER A 79 -41.24 14.40 -0.06
N LYS A 80 -41.33 13.29 -0.78
CA LYS A 80 -41.85 12.03 -0.24
C LYS A 80 -40.96 10.89 -0.69
N SER A 81 -40.55 10.08 0.30
CA SER A 81 -39.84 8.82 0.16
C SER A 81 -40.38 7.99 -1.02
N VAL A 82 -39.56 7.85 -2.05
CA VAL A 82 -39.87 7.01 -3.20
C VAL A 82 -39.56 5.55 -2.82
N THR A 83 -40.62 4.77 -2.64
CA THR A 83 -40.53 3.31 -2.63
C THR A 83 -40.23 2.86 -4.07
N VAL A 84 -39.00 2.50 -4.34
CA VAL A 84 -38.59 1.98 -5.64
C VAL A 84 -39.14 0.56 -5.81
N ASN A 85 -40.11 0.41 -6.70
CA ASN A 85 -40.56 -0.88 -7.19
C ASN A 85 -39.39 -1.63 -7.83
N GLN A 86 -39.10 -2.81 -7.31
CA GLN A 86 -38.13 -3.75 -7.86
C GLN A 86 -38.54 -4.18 -9.27
N SER A 87 -38.00 -3.54 -10.29
CA SER A 87 -37.97 -4.10 -11.64
C SER A 87 -36.92 -5.21 -11.66
N ALA A 88 -37.29 -6.36 -12.17
CA ALA A 88 -36.44 -7.55 -12.25
C ALA A 88 -35.07 -7.21 -12.85
N SER A 89 -34.04 -7.20 -12.00
CA SER A 89 -32.67 -7.00 -12.39
C SER A 89 -32.16 -8.21 -13.18
N ALA A 90 -31.43 -7.99 -14.27
CA ALA A 90 -30.74 -9.05 -14.98
C ALA A 90 -29.77 -9.77 -14.02
N PRO A 91 -29.56 -11.09 -14.15
CA PRO A 91 -28.60 -11.82 -13.30
C PRO A 91 -27.22 -11.17 -13.39
N GLY A 92 -26.72 -10.66 -12.26
CA GLY A 92 -25.41 -9.99 -12.18
C GLY A 92 -25.45 -8.47 -12.08
N SER A 93 -26.60 -7.79 -12.17
CA SER A 93 -26.70 -6.35 -11.90
C SER A 93 -26.85 -6.10 -10.40
N VAL A 94 -25.85 -5.50 -9.78
CA VAL A 94 -25.93 -5.02 -8.38
C VAL A 94 -26.26 -3.54 -8.40
N ILE A 95 -27.39 -3.16 -7.82
CA ILE A 95 -27.73 -1.75 -7.63
C ILE A 95 -26.95 -1.25 -6.42
N VAL A 96 -25.84 -0.57 -6.66
CA VAL A 96 -25.04 0.07 -5.61
C VAL A 96 -25.64 1.45 -5.36
N THR A 97 -26.23 1.65 -4.18
CA THR A 97 -26.62 2.99 -3.73
C THR A 97 -25.39 3.72 -3.20
N GLU A 98 -25.34 5.05 -3.29
CA GLU A 98 -24.25 5.89 -2.79
C GLU A 98 -23.87 5.54 -1.33
N GLN A 99 -24.86 5.37 -0.45
CA GLN A 99 -24.63 4.96 0.94
C GLN A 99 -24.01 3.56 1.10
N MET A 100 -24.31 2.64 0.20
CA MET A 100 -23.72 1.30 0.21
C MET A 100 -22.27 1.33 -0.27
N ALA A 101 -21.97 2.12 -1.30
CA ALA A 101 -20.62 2.35 -1.79
C ALA A 101 -19.75 3.01 -0.72
N GLU A 102 -20.27 4.05 -0.06
CA GLU A 102 -19.59 4.74 1.03
C GLU A 102 -19.22 3.79 2.18
N ARG A 103 -20.15 2.95 2.63
CA ARG A 103 -19.88 1.94 3.67
C ARG A 103 -18.83 0.90 3.25
N ALA A 104 -18.80 0.47 1.98
CA ALA A 104 -17.78 -0.45 1.49
C ALA A 104 -16.39 0.22 1.49
N LEU A 105 -16.33 1.47 1.10
CA LEU A 105 -15.11 2.28 1.11
C LEU A 105 -14.64 2.57 2.54
N GLU A 106 -15.50 2.93 3.47
CA GLU A 106 -15.16 3.14 4.88
C GLU A 106 -14.51 1.90 5.51
N ARG A 107 -15.00 0.71 5.18
CA ARG A 107 -14.42 -0.55 5.66
C ARG A 107 -13.02 -0.78 5.09
N SER A 108 -12.81 -0.50 3.80
CA SER A 108 -11.50 -0.58 3.17
C SER A 108 -10.51 0.41 3.81
N LEU A 109 -10.95 1.62 4.12
CA LEU A 109 -10.15 2.66 4.76
C LEU A 109 -9.74 2.32 6.20
N SER A 110 -10.61 1.63 6.93
CA SER A 110 -10.30 1.17 8.28
C SER A 110 -9.13 0.20 8.31
N ARG A 111 -8.97 -0.64 7.29
CA ARG A 111 -7.84 -1.54 7.13
C ARG A 111 -6.51 -0.81 7.01
N GLU A 112 -6.47 0.27 6.23
CA GLU A 112 -5.26 1.07 6.03
C GLU A 112 -4.82 1.84 7.29
N GLY A 113 -5.55 1.66 8.42
CA GLY A 113 -5.38 2.54 9.58
C GLY A 113 -5.74 3.99 9.26
N ALA A 114 -6.39 4.19 8.16
CA ALA A 114 -6.80 5.47 7.61
C ALA A 114 -8.08 5.98 8.28
N LEU A 115 -8.92 5.06 8.77
CA LEU A 115 -10.07 5.37 9.60
C LEU A 115 -9.90 4.67 10.95
N LEU A 116 -9.93 5.45 12.03
CA LEU A 116 -9.79 4.90 13.38
C LEU A 116 -11.10 4.29 13.86
N LEU A 117 -10.99 3.31 14.75
CA LEU A 117 -12.15 2.67 15.36
C LEU A 117 -12.90 3.64 16.28
N PRO A 118 -14.23 3.59 16.30
CA PRO A 118 -15.02 4.33 17.28
C PRO A 118 -14.65 3.93 18.71
N THR A 119 -14.84 4.84 19.66
CA THR A 119 -14.61 4.60 21.08
C THR A 119 -15.36 3.35 21.56
N GLY A 120 -14.67 2.45 22.27
CA GLY A 120 -15.24 1.22 22.80
C GLY A 120 -15.38 0.08 21.78
N VAL A 121 -14.89 0.25 20.55
CA VAL A 121 -14.80 -0.83 19.57
C VAL A 121 -13.42 -1.47 19.65
N VAL A 122 -13.39 -2.80 19.71
CA VAL A 122 -12.18 -3.61 19.61
C VAL A 122 -12.19 -4.35 18.29
N GLU A 123 -11.06 -4.36 17.61
CA GLU A 123 -10.84 -5.15 16.40
C GLU A 123 -9.70 -6.14 16.64
N VAL A 124 -9.93 -7.39 16.30
CA VAL A 124 -8.93 -8.46 16.30
C VAL A 124 -8.71 -8.85 14.85
N GLU A 125 -7.50 -8.72 14.36
CA GLU A 125 -7.16 -9.01 12.97
C GLU A 125 -6.03 -10.06 12.88
N PRO A 126 -6.36 -11.35 12.76
CA PRO A 126 -5.39 -12.33 12.31
C PRO A 126 -5.07 -12.13 10.84
N SER A 127 -3.80 -12.24 10.48
CA SER A 127 -3.35 -12.17 9.10
C SER A 127 -2.28 -13.20 8.79
N LEU A 128 -2.21 -13.61 7.53
CA LEU A 128 -1.23 -14.53 6.97
C LEU A 128 -0.61 -13.87 5.75
N THR A 129 0.72 -13.87 5.69
CA THR A 129 1.46 -13.35 4.55
C THR A 129 2.48 -14.38 4.08
N PHE A 130 2.51 -14.63 2.80
CA PHE A 130 3.56 -15.39 2.13
C PHE A 130 4.33 -14.44 1.21
N THR A 131 5.65 -14.50 1.29
CA THR A 131 6.55 -13.65 0.49
C THR A 131 7.64 -14.51 -0.14
N ARG A 132 7.89 -14.29 -1.43
CA ARG A 132 8.98 -14.90 -2.17
C ARG A 132 9.93 -13.81 -2.65
N GLN A 133 11.23 -14.07 -2.48
CA GLN A 133 12.31 -13.23 -2.97
C GLN A 133 13.36 -14.11 -3.61
N GLU A 134 13.76 -13.79 -4.83
CA GLU A 134 14.87 -14.39 -5.55
C GLU A 134 15.90 -13.29 -5.82
N ASP A 135 17.13 -13.52 -5.42
CA ASP A 135 18.23 -12.59 -5.64
C ASP A 135 19.41 -13.34 -6.23
N ALA A 136 20.02 -12.78 -7.27
CA ALA A 136 21.17 -13.36 -7.95
C ALA A 136 22.31 -12.34 -7.99
N THR A 137 23.41 -12.68 -7.34
CA THR A 137 24.58 -11.81 -7.27
C THR A 137 25.78 -12.47 -7.94
N SER A 138 26.30 -11.84 -8.97
CA SER A 138 27.54 -12.27 -9.62
C SER A 138 28.74 -11.93 -8.74
N ARG A 139 29.63 -12.88 -8.54
CA ARG A 139 30.88 -12.71 -7.78
C ARG A 139 32.06 -13.43 -8.44
N PHE A 140 33.27 -13.01 -8.11
CA PHE A 140 34.47 -13.76 -8.47
C PHE A 140 34.78 -14.77 -7.39
N VAL A 141 34.88 -16.03 -7.79
CA VAL A 141 35.25 -17.17 -6.92
C VAL A 141 36.63 -17.67 -7.31
N THR A 142 37.51 -17.87 -6.32
CA THR A 142 38.82 -18.46 -6.56
C THR A 142 38.74 -19.98 -6.37
N SER A 143 38.90 -20.73 -7.44
CA SER A 143 38.97 -22.20 -7.41
C SER A 143 40.28 -22.69 -8.02
N GLY A 144 41.08 -23.45 -7.27
CA GLY A 144 42.36 -23.96 -7.75
C GLY A 144 43.37 -22.87 -8.13
N GLY A 145 43.30 -21.67 -7.53
CA GLY A 145 44.20 -20.55 -7.86
C GLY A 145 43.79 -19.75 -9.11
N VAL A 146 42.67 -20.09 -9.74
CA VAL A 146 42.10 -19.35 -10.87
C VAL A 146 40.89 -18.56 -10.41
N ILE A 147 40.79 -17.29 -10.79
CA ILE A 147 39.62 -16.46 -10.54
C ILE A 147 38.61 -16.76 -11.65
N ILE A 148 37.45 -17.26 -11.24
CA ILE A 148 36.36 -17.62 -12.15
C ILE A 148 35.14 -16.80 -11.76
N ALA A 149 34.37 -16.32 -12.75
CA ALA A 149 33.08 -15.71 -12.51
C ALA A 149 32.13 -16.78 -11.96
N GLY A 150 31.52 -16.48 -10.84
CA GLY A 150 30.49 -17.29 -10.20
C GLY A 150 29.24 -16.46 -9.96
N GLU A 151 28.14 -17.14 -9.72
CA GLU A 151 26.85 -16.55 -9.37
C GLU A 151 26.38 -17.17 -8.06
N THR A 152 25.88 -16.33 -7.17
CA THR A 152 25.19 -16.79 -5.96
C THR A 152 23.74 -16.41 -6.06
N GLU A 153 22.89 -17.41 -6.11
CA GLU A 153 21.44 -17.28 -6.10
C GLU A 153 20.96 -17.48 -4.66
N ILE A 154 20.12 -16.59 -4.20
CA ILE A 154 19.48 -16.65 -2.88
C ILE A 154 17.97 -16.68 -3.11
N ASN A 155 17.34 -17.79 -2.77
CA ASN A 155 15.91 -17.98 -2.80
C ASN A 155 15.38 -17.95 -1.37
N ALA A 156 14.56 -16.96 -1.03
CA ALA A 156 13.97 -16.81 0.29
C ALA A 156 12.44 -16.89 0.20
N ASN A 157 11.88 -17.89 0.90
CA ASN A 157 10.45 -17.99 1.14
C ASN A 157 10.17 -17.62 2.58
N ARG A 158 9.32 -16.61 2.80
CA ARG A 158 8.96 -16.14 4.13
C ARG A 158 7.46 -16.31 4.33
N PHE A 159 7.09 -16.81 5.49
CA PHE A 159 5.72 -16.91 5.95
C PHE A 159 5.60 -16.13 7.26
N SER A 160 4.63 -15.23 7.35
CA SER A 160 4.28 -14.59 8.60
C SER A 160 2.80 -14.80 8.95
N ALA A 161 2.55 -14.99 10.25
CA ALA A 161 1.22 -14.99 10.84
C ALA A 161 1.20 -13.89 11.90
N ASP A 162 0.41 -12.87 11.69
CA ASP A 162 0.33 -11.72 12.59
C ASP A 162 -1.04 -11.70 13.29
N LEU A 163 -1.05 -11.30 14.55
CA LEU A 163 -2.26 -11.01 15.30
C LEU A 163 -2.21 -9.55 15.74
N ASP A 164 -3.03 -8.73 15.11
CA ASP A 164 -3.17 -7.32 15.45
C ASP A 164 -4.45 -7.09 16.26
N LEU A 165 -4.31 -6.33 17.35
CA LEU A 165 -5.39 -5.89 18.23
C LEU A 165 -5.46 -4.37 18.15
N ARG A 166 -6.65 -3.84 17.92
CA ARG A 166 -6.91 -2.41 17.87
C ARG A 166 -8.05 -2.05 18.79
N LEU A 167 -7.87 -1.01 19.60
CA LEU A 167 -8.87 -0.50 20.54
C LEU A 167 -9.15 0.96 20.26
N GLY A 168 -10.40 1.29 19.91
CA GLY A 168 -10.87 2.66 19.78
C GLY A 168 -10.98 3.34 21.14
N LEU A 169 -10.27 4.46 21.28
CA LEU A 169 -10.21 5.28 22.48
C LEU A 169 -10.98 6.60 22.29
N PRO A 170 -11.32 7.34 23.38
CA PRO A 170 -11.86 8.69 23.28
C PRO A 170 -10.94 9.64 22.50
N TRP A 171 -11.49 10.77 22.06
CA TRP A 171 -10.80 11.85 21.33
C TRP A 171 -10.19 11.42 19.98
N ASP A 172 -10.91 10.54 19.25
CA ASP A 172 -10.47 10.06 17.93
C ASP A 172 -9.06 9.48 17.96
N SER A 173 -8.81 8.63 18.94
CA SER A 173 -7.53 7.94 19.12
C SER A 173 -7.72 6.42 19.17
N GLN A 174 -6.67 5.67 18.96
CA GLN A 174 -6.67 4.21 18.88
C GLN A 174 -5.36 3.66 19.42
N LEU A 175 -5.45 2.66 20.30
CA LEU A 175 -4.31 1.85 20.73
C LEU A 175 -4.18 0.63 19.81
N GLU A 176 -2.95 0.29 19.45
CA GLU A 176 -2.63 -0.81 18.55
C GLU A 176 -1.57 -1.72 19.19
N LEU A 177 -1.78 -3.02 19.11
CA LEU A 177 -0.84 -4.04 19.56
C LEU A 177 -0.70 -5.07 18.44
N GLY A 178 0.53 -5.44 18.08
CA GLY A 178 0.79 -6.43 17.03
C GLY A 178 1.76 -7.51 17.54
N LEU A 179 1.39 -8.77 17.36
CA LEU A 179 2.20 -9.92 17.70
C LEU A 179 2.44 -10.77 16.45
N PRO A 180 3.63 -10.68 15.82
CA PRO A 180 3.97 -11.49 14.65
C PRO A 180 4.59 -12.82 15.03
N TYR A 181 4.29 -13.86 14.27
CA TYR A 181 5.04 -15.10 14.16
C TYR A 181 5.67 -15.17 12.77
N ARG A 182 6.94 -15.48 12.67
CA ARG A 182 7.68 -15.53 11.42
C ARG A 182 8.33 -16.88 11.20
N ARG A 183 8.31 -17.35 9.96
CA ARG A 183 9.06 -18.51 9.50
C ARG A 183 9.70 -18.17 8.16
N ALA A 184 10.96 -18.47 7.99
CA ALA A 184 11.66 -18.27 6.74
C ALA A 184 12.44 -19.52 6.36
N GLU A 185 12.53 -19.77 5.07
CA GLU A 185 13.37 -20.78 4.44
C GLU A 185 14.23 -20.06 3.41
N VAL A 186 15.54 -20.22 3.54
CA VAL A 186 16.53 -19.56 2.69
C VAL A 186 17.40 -20.63 2.07
N GLU A 187 17.36 -20.72 0.75
CA GLU A 187 18.25 -21.54 -0.05
C GLU A 187 19.29 -20.65 -0.74
N THR A 188 20.54 -21.00 -0.57
CA THR A 188 21.66 -20.33 -1.23
C THR A 188 22.39 -21.30 -2.12
N VAL A 189 22.41 -21.04 -3.42
CA VAL A 189 23.12 -21.84 -4.42
C VAL A 189 24.27 -21.01 -4.97
N THR A 190 25.48 -21.54 -4.92
CA THR A 190 26.66 -20.91 -5.54
C THR A 190 27.09 -21.73 -6.75
N ASN A 191 26.99 -21.11 -7.92
CA ASN A 191 27.38 -21.67 -9.21
C ASN A 191 28.73 -21.12 -9.62
N VAL A 192 29.56 -21.96 -10.24
CA VAL A 192 30.78 -21.53 -10.93
C VAL A 192 30.76 -22.11 -12.33
N GLY A 193 30.72 -21.26 -13.33
CA GLY A 193 30.41 -21.67 -14.69
C GLY A 193 28.98 -22.21 -14.79
N PHE A 194 28.84 -23.46 -15.24
CA PHE A 194 27.53 -24.12 -15.43
C PHE A 194 27.22 -25.18 -14.35
N ALA A 195 28.03 -25.27 -13.29
CA ALA A 195 27.87 -26.30 -12.26
C ALA A 195 27.69 -25.68 -10.86
N PRO A 196 26.68 -26.13 -10.08
CA PRO A 196 26.59 -25.75 -8.70
C PRO A 196 27.74 -26.34 -7.89
N ILE A 197 28.42 -25.47 -7.11
CA ILE A 197 29.51 -25.92 -6.23
C ILE A 197 28.98 -26.17 -4.82
N THR A 198 28.04 -25.33 -4.38
CA THR A 198 27.51 -25.41 -3.02
C THR A 198 26.03 -25.06 -3.05
N SER A 199 25.23 -25.88 -2.39
CA SER A 199 23.83 -25.56 -2.07
C SER A 199 23.64 -25.72 -0.56
N THR A 200 23.04 -24.72 0.07
CA THR A 200 22.74 -24.74 1.50
C THR A 200 21.30 -24.27 1.67
N SER A 201 20.48 -25.06 2.36
CA SER A 201 19.13 -24.69 2.73
C SER A 201 19.01 -24.63 4.25
N ASN A 202 18.53 -23.52 4.76
CA ASN A 202 18.28 -23.29 6.18
C ASN A 202 16.83 -22.84 6.38
N SER A 203 16.20 -23.33 7.44
CA SER A 203 14.85 -22.89 7.82
C SER A 203 14.80 -22.56 9.30
N GLY A 204 14.13 -21.51 9.66
CA GLY A 204 13.96 -21.08 11.04
C GLY A 204 12.56 -20.47 11.25
N GLY A 205 12.12 -20.44 12.51
CA GLY A 205 10.84 -19.83 12.87
C GLY A 205 10.78 -19.44 14.34
N GLY A 206 10.03 -18.39 14.64
CA GLY A 206 9.89 -17.87 16.01
C GLY A 206 8.90 -16.73 16.10
N LEU A 207 8.63 -16.30 17.33
CA LEU A 207 7.85 -15.10 17.61
C LEU A 207 8.69 -13.86 17.24
N GLY A 208 8.11 -12.97 16.48
CA GLY A 208 8.73 -11.69 16.18
C GLY A 208 8.53 -10.65 17.30
N ASP A 209 8.95 -9.44 17.02
CA ASP A 209 8.92 -8.35 18.00
C ASP A 209 7.49 -7.85 18.25
N LEU A 210 7.11 -7.68 19.50
CA LEU A 210 5.86 -7.04 19.87
C LEU A 210 5.86 -5.58 19.39
N ARG A 211 4.79 -5.17 18.74
CA ARG A 211 4.57 -3.79 18.28
C ARG A 211 3.50 -3.12 19.11
N ILE A 212 3.76 -1.89 19.55
CA ILE A 212 2.82 -1.07 20.32
C ILE A 212 2.66 0.25 19.56
N GLY A 213 1.43 0.61 19.23
CA GLY A 213 1.11 1.79 18.46
C GLY A 213 0.03 2.66 19.09
N LEU A 214 0.11 3.95 18.84
CA LEU A 214 -0.92 4.92 19.15
C LEU A 214 -1.22 5.73 17.89
N ALA A 215 -2.48 5.73 17.48
CA ALA A 215 -2.95 6.50 16.36
C ALA A 215 -3.96 7.57 16.80
N LYS A 216 -3.99 8.70 16.09
CA LYS A 216 -4.93 9.80 16.33
C LYS A 216 -5.32 10.50 15.04
N THR A 217 -6.59 10.83 14.90
CA THR A 217 -7.05 11.75 13.85
C THR A 217 -6.56 13.16 14.17
N VAL A 218 -5.67 13.68 13.34
CA VAL A 218 -5.07 15.02 13.49
C VAL A 218 -5.94 16.07 12.82
N LEU A 219 -6.49 15.75 11.66
CA LEU A 219 -7.34 16.63 10.88
C LEU A 219 -8.49 15.83 10.29
N ARG A 220 -9.70 16.38 10.35
CA ARG A 220 -10.87 15.77 9.70
C ARG A 220 -11.09 16.33 8.30
N GLU A 221 -11.60 15.49 7.43
CA GLU A 221 -11.92 15.84 6.05
C GLU A 221 -12.84 17.05 5.96
N GLY A 222 -12.56 17.91 5.01
CA GLY A 222 -13.39 19.05 4.63
C GLY A 222 -13.40 19.18 3.11
N LEU A 223 -14.05 20.23 2.60
CA LEU A 223 -14.21 20.41 1.15
C LEU A 223 -12.87 20.27 0.38
N TRP A 224 -11.82 20.90 0.86
CA TRP A 224 -10.48 20.90 0.24
C TRP A 224 -9.41 20.16 1.07
N ARG A 225 -9.71 19.78 2.31
CA ARG A 225 -8.77 19.16 3.24
C ARG A 225 -9.00 17.65 3.27
N PRO A 226 -7.96 16.80 3.24
CA PRO A 226 -8.10 15.38 3.51
C PRO A 226 -8.31 15.12 5.01
N ASP A 227 -8.79 13.94 5.38
CA ASP A 227 -8.57 13.37 6.70
C ASP A 227 -7.09 13.09 6.88
N LEU A 228 -6.52 13.44 8.04
CA LEU A 228 -5.15 13.11 8.40
C LEU A 228 -5.13 12.30 9.70
N VAL A 229 -4.51 11.12 9.63
CA VAL A 229 -4.27 10.26 10.78
C VAL A 229 -2.76 10.18 11.04
N GLY A 230 -2.35 10.61 12.21
CA GLY A 230 -0.99 10.44 12.71
C GLY A 230 -0.88 9.17 13.53
N ARG A 231 0.24 8.44 13.41
CA ARG A 231 0.52 7.22 14.18
C ARG A 231 1.97 7.21 14.63
N ILE A 232 2.18 6.74 15.86
CA ILE A 232 3.50 6.42 16.40
C ILE A 232 3.48 4.95 16.79
N THR A 233 4.47 4.19 16.33
CA THR A 233 4.61 2.75 16.61
C THR A 233 5.99 2.48 17.18
N TRP A 234 6.05 1.69 18.22
CA TRP A 234 7.28 1.20 18.83
C TRP A 234 7.38 -0.31 18.63
N ASN A 235 8.45 -0.76 17.99
CA ASN A 235 8.87 -2.14 17.92
C ASN A 235 9.80 -2.44 19.09
N THR A 236 9.43 -3.40 19.93
CA THR A 236 10.05 -3.59 21.26
C THR A 236 11.31 -4.45 21.24
N ALA A 237 11.73 -4.99 20.10
CA ALA A 237 12.87 -5.92 19.98
C ALA A 237 12.78 -7.11 20.97
N SER A 238 11.57 -7.58 21.27
CA SER A 238 11.31 -8.64 22.25
C SER A 238 11.28 -10.04 21.66
N GLY A 239 11.26 -10.15 20.33
CA GLY A 239 11.15 -11.41 19.61
C GLY A 239 12.47 -12.11 19.36
N GLU A 240 12.39 -13.23 18.70
CA GLU A 240 13.55 -14.00 18.24
C GLU A 240 14.12 -13.39 16.96
N ASN A 241 15.38 -12.95 17.00
CA ASN A 241 16.00 -12.29 15.85
C ASN A 241 16.51 -13.30 14.83
N ARG A 242 16.89 -14.51 15.27
CA ARG A 242 17.50 -15.53 14.43
C ARG A 242 17.22 -16.92 14.98
N ASP A 243 16.88 -17.83 14.07
CA ASP A 243 16.79 -19.27 14.34
C ASP A 243 17.48 -20.05 13.22
N ASN A 244 18.26 -21.08 13.56
CA ASN A 244 19.00 -21.93 12.60
C ASN A 244 19.79 -21.16 11.53
N GLY A 245 20.35 -19.99 11.88
CA GLY A 245 21.09 -19.15 10.94
C GLY A 245 20.22 -18.25 10.05
N VAL A 246 18.89 -18.40 10.10
CA VAL A 246 17.92 -17.57 9.36
C VAL A 246 17.52 -16.36 10.18
N SER A 247 17.50 -15.17 9.58
CA SER A 247 17.04 -13.95 10.22
C SER A 247 15.51 -13.91 10.24
N LEU A 248 14.93 -13.70 11.42
CA LEU A 248 13.47 -13.59 11.62
C LEU A 248 13.01 -12.16 11.87
N GLY A 249 13.95 -11.27 12.24
CA GLY A 249 13.66 -9.86 12.51
C GLY A 249 14.94 -9.05 12.69
N GLY A 250 14.82 -7.73 12.80
CA GLY A 250 15.95 -6.83 13.02
C GLY A 250 16.53 -6.95 14.43
N GLY A 251 15.68 -7.22 15.42
CA GLY A 251 16.04 -7.29 16.84
C GLY A 251 16.49 -5.96 17.41
N PHE A 252 16.13 -4.86 16.78
CA PHE A 252 16.38 -3.51 17.23
C PHE A 252 15.10 -2.91 17.81
N HIS A 253 15.24 -2.02 18.79
CA HIS A 253 14.13 -1.13 19.14
C HIS A 253 13.97 -0.11 18.01
N GLU A 254 12.77 -0.03 17.45
CA GLU A 254 12.47 0.87 16.34
C GLU A 254 11.29 1.77 16.71
N LEU A 255 11.43 3.04 16.43
CA LEU A 255 10.36 4.02 16.57
C LEU A 255 9.97 4.52 15.19
N GLN A 256 8.70 4.34 14.84
CA GLN A 256 8.13 4.80 13.59
C GLN A 256 7.08 5.87 13.84
N ALA A 257 7.16 6.96 13.10
CA ALA A 257 6.11 7.96 12.98
C ALA A 257 5.52 7.92 11.57
N SER A 258 4.20 7.95 11.45
CA SER A 258 3.54 7.97 10.14
C SER A 258 2.38 8.95 10.09
N LEU A 259 2.11 9.44 8.88
CA LEU A 259 0.99 10.31 8.56
C LEU A 259 0.26 9.73 7.35
N THR A 260 -1.03 9.47 7.50
CA THR A 260 -1.89 8.97 6.42
C THR A 260 -2.93 10.02 6.09
N ALA A 261 -3.02 10.39 4.82
CA ALA A 261 -4.00 11.32 4.27
C ALA A 261 -5.04 10.57 3.44
N ILE A 262 -6.31 10.91 3.63
CA ILE A 262 -7.42 10.30 2.91
C ILE A 262 -8.30 11.39 2.34
N LYS A 263 -8.63 11.25 1.06
CA LYS A 263 -9.58 12.13 0.40
C LYS A 263 -10.64 11.32 -0.32
N ARG A 264 -11.89 11.47 0.12
CA ARG A 264 -13.04 10.84 -0.53
C ARG A 264 -13.50 11.72 -1.67
N GLN A 265 -13.64 11.12 -2.83
CA GLN A 265 -14.18 11.76 -4.02
C GLN A 265 -14.99 10.73 -4.80
N ASP A 266 -16.25 10.57 -4.41
CA ASP A 266 -17.14 9.54 -4.95
C ASP A 266 -17.03 9.39 -6.48
N PRO A 267 -16.84 8.14 -6.99
CA PRO A 267 -16.85 6.86 -6.30
C PRO A 267 -15.46 6.37 -5.84
N VAL A 268 -14.46 7.20 -5.84
CA VAL A 268 -13.05 6.85 -5.55
C VAL A 268 -12.60 7.47 -4.23
N VAL A 269 -11.80 6.75 -3.48
CA VAL A 269 -11.06 7.29 -2.34
C VAL A 269 -9.57 7.28 -2.66
N PHE A 270 -8.92 8.42 -2.48
CA PHE A 270 -7.48 8.56 -2.59
C PHE A 270 -6.83 8.42 -1.21
N ILE A 271 -5.72 7.69 -1.17
CA ILE A 271 -4.96 7.41 0.05
C ILE A 271 -3.51 7.76 -0.23
N GLY A 272 -2.90 8.53 0.66
CA GLY A 272 -1.49 8.84 0.63
C GLY A 272 -0.88 8.66 2.01
N GLY A 273 0.31 8.09 2.10
CA GLY A 273 1.01 7.87 3.36
C GLY A 273 2.48 8.26 3.28
N LEU A 274 3.00 8.73 4.40
CA LEU A 274 4.41 8.99 4.61
C LEU A 274 4.77 8.45 5.99
N SER A 275 5.88 7.72 6.09
CA SER A 275 6.41 7.25 7.36
C SER A 275 7.91 7.45 7.45
N TYR A 276 8.38 7.64 8.68
CA TYR A 276 9.77 7.69 9.06
C TYR A 276 10.00 6.74 10.23
N GLN A 277 10.98 5.84 10.09
CA GLN A 277 11.40 4.90 11.12
C GLN A 277 12.86 5.12 11.46
N HIS A 278 13.14 5.08 12.74
CA HIS A 278 14.49 5.15 13.29
C HIS A 278 14.73 3.94 14.20
N SER A 279 15.83 3.24 13.98
CA SER A 279 16.27 2.09 14.78
C SER A 279 17.31 2.56 15.81
N LEU A 280 17.17 2.11 17.06
CA LEU A 280 18.14 2.42 18.09
C LEU A 280 19.37 1.52 17.96
N GLU A 281 20.54 2.07 18.26
CA GLU A 281 21.80 1.34 18.25
C GLU A 281 21.75 0.09 19.16
N LYS A 282 22.26 -1.04 18.65
CA LYS A 282 22.47 -2.26 19.39
C LYS A 282 23.77 -2.93 18.94
N ASN A 283 24.65 -3.25 19.88
CA ASN A 283 25.94 -3.89 19.58
C ASN A 283 26.82 -3.10 18.61
N ARG A 284 26.77 -1.78 18.66
CA ARG A 284 27.49 -0.85 17.75
C ARG A 284 27.06 -0.96 16.30
N ILE A 285 25.85 -1.43 16.07
CA ILE A 285 25.19 -1.45 14.77
C ILE A 285 23.97 -0.57 14.88
N THR A 286 23.82 0.39 13.97
CA THR A 286 22.64 1.23 13.82
C THR A 286 22.09 1.06 12.40
N PRO A 287 20.97 0.35 12.22
CA PRO A 287 20.34 0.28 10.90
C PRO A 287 19.99 1.68 10.41
N GLY A 288 20.17 1.90 9.11
CA GLY A 288 19.84 3.17 8.48
C GLY A 288 18.38 3.56 8.68
N PRO A 289 18.05 4.86 8.70
CA PRO A 289 16.69 5.33 8.81
C PRO A 289 15.87 4.88 7.61
N VAL A 290 14.58 4.58 7.84
CA VAL A 290 13.67 4.15 6.77
C VAL A 290 12.64 5.24 6.53
N ILE A 291 12.50 5.67 5.28
CA ILE A 291 11.45 6.58 4.83
C ILE A 291 10.58 5.80 3.85
N ALA A 292 9.28 5.68 4.14
CA ALA A 292 8.36 5.02 3.24
C ALA A 292 7.21 5.93 2.82
N THR A 293 6.79 5.78 1.58
CA THR A 293 5.67 6.49 0.98
C THR A 293 4.72 5.49 0.34
N ASN A 294 3.43 5.74 0.41
CA ASN A 294 2.43 5.02 -0.36
C ASN A 294 1.44 5.98 -1.00
N LEU A 295 1.00 5.65 -2.20
CA LEU A 295 -0.03 6.37 -2.93
C LEU A 295 -0.99 5.35 -3.54
N GLY A 296 -2.26 5.51 -3.30
CA GLY A 296 -3.25 4.56 -3.79
C GLY A 296 -4.64 5.14 -3.93
N GLY A 297 -5.51 4.32 -4.48
CA GLY A 297 -6.92 4.59 -4.57
C GLY A 297 -7.74 3.34 -4.33
N ALA A 298 -8.95 3.52 -3.82
CA ALA A 298 -9.91 2.46 -3.61
C ALA A 298 -11.24 2.81 -4.29
N ILE A 299 -11.92 1.80 -4.81
CA ILE A 299 -13.23 1.90 -5.42
C ILE A 299 -14.16 0.81 -4.89
N ALA A 300 -15.41 1.14 -4.63
CA ALA A 300 -16.42 0.15 -4.30
C ALA A 300 -16.87 -0.58 -5.57
N LEU A 301 -16.72 -1.91 -5.60
CA LEU A 301 -17.20 -2.77 -6.67
C LEU A 301 -18.64 -3.26 -6.40
N SER A 302 -18.98 -3.43 -5.13
CA SER A 302 -20.31 -3.81 -4.65
C SER A 302 -20.55 -3.21 -3.27
N PRO A 303 -21.76 -3.32 -2.69
CA PRO A 303 -22.02 -2.90 -1.32
C PRO A 303 -21.14 -3.56 -0.26
N GLU A 304 -20.65 -4.76 -0.55
CA GLU A 304 -19.82 -5.54 0.36
C GLU A 304 -18.34 -5.54 -0.02
N THR A 305 -17.99 -5.25 -1.30
CA THR A 305 -16.65 -5.47 -1.84
C THR A 305 -16.03 -4.18 -2.36
N SER A 306 -14.80 -3.92 -2.00
CA SER A 306 -13.96 -2.85 -2.55
C SER A 306 -12.68 -3.39 -3.18
N LEU A 307 -12.17 -2.71 -4.19
CA LEU A 307 -10.89 -2.94 -4.83
C LEU A 307 -9.97 -1.76 -4.52
N ARG A 308 -8.69 -2.05 -4.27
CA ARG A 308 -7.65 -1.07 -4.03
C ARG A 308 -6.46 -1.33 -4.93
N LEU A 309 -5.87 -0.24 -5.41
CA LEU A 309 -4.61 -0.22 -6.13
C LEU A 309 -3.68 0.77 -5.44
N SER A 310 -2.43 0.42 -5.22
CA SER A 310 -1.45 1.33 -4.61
C SER A 310 -0.03 1.06 -5.09
N LEU A 311 0.77 2.13 -5.08
CA LEU A 311 2.21 2.11 -5.27
C LEU A 311 2.85 2.43 -3.92
N SER A 312 3.85 1.66 -3.52
CA SER A 312 4.66 1.93 -2.36
C SER A 312 6.13 2.08 -2.75
N GLY A 313 6.81 2.98 -2.06
CA GLY A 313 8.24 3.20 -2.18
C GLY A 313 8.84 3.35 -0.80
N THR A 314 9.95 2.66 -0.55
CA THR A 314 10.70 2.72 0.71
C THR A 314 12.15 2.99 0.39
N TYR A 315 12.72 3.97 1.04
CA TYR A 315 14.15 4.23 1.06
C TYR A 315 14.69 3.85 2.45
N GLN A 316 15.63 2.94 2.49
CA GLN A 316 16.40 2.62 3.67
C GLN A 316 17.80 3.22 3.52
N GLY A 317 18.22 4.01 4.49
CA GLY A 317 19.55 4.63 4.50
C GLY A 317 20.65 3.63 4.81
N GLU A 318 21.90 4.07 4.72
CA GLU A 318 23.08 3.25 5.03
C GLU A 318 23.10 2.83 6.50
N THR A 319 23.51 1.58 6.73
CA THR A 319 23.71 1.01 8.07
C THR A 319 25.05 1.50 8.61
N GLU A 320 25.06 1.98 9.85
CA GLU A 320 26.27 2.38 10.56
C GLU A 320 26.82 1.19 11.37
N LEU A 321 28.11 0.90 11.24
CA LEU A 321 28.84 -0.12 11.98
C LEU A 321 30.05 0.53 12.67
N PHE A 322 30.12 0.42 14.01
CA PHE A 322 31.18 1.03 14.83
C PHE A 322 31.36 2.55 14.60
N GLY A 323 30.30 3.29 14.32
CA GLY A 323 30.34 4.72 14.07
C GLY A 323 30.78 5.12 12.66
N SER A 324 30.73 4.17 11.70
CA SER A 324 31.04 4.41 10.29
C SER A 324 29.96 3.84 9.41
N ASP A 325 29.51 4.58 8.41
CA ASP A 325 28.54 4.11 7.43
C ASP A 325 29.14 3.01 6.57
N ILE A 326 28.35 2.00 6.27
CA ILE A 326 28.69 0.94 5.31
C ILE A 326 28.22 1.42 3.93
N ASP A 327 29.17 1.85 3.10
CA ASP A 327 28.88 2.33 1.74
C ASP A 327 28.11 1.28 0.93
N GLY A 328 26.99 1.70 0.31
CA GLY A 328 26.18 0.84 -0.55
C GLY A 328 25.27 -0.15 0.19
N SER A 329 25.06 0.05 1.50
CA SER A 329 24.07 -0.70 2.27
C SER A 329 22.68 -0.04 2.22
N ASP A 330 22.55 1.12 1.57
CA ASP A 330 21.27 1.74 1.30
C ASP A 330 20.50 1.00 0.20
N GLN A 331 19.18 1.06 0.26
CA GLN A 331 18.34 0.38 -0.73
C GLN A 331 17.04 1.13 -0.97
N VAL A 332 16.52 0.96 -2.19
CA VAL A 332 15.22 1.47 -2.62
C VAL A 332 14.32 0.30 -2.96
N ILE A 333 13.23 0.18 -2.23
CA ILE A 333 12.24 -0.88 -2.38
C ILE A 333 10.97 -0.27 -2.94
N GLY A 334 10.56 -0.71 -4.12
CA GLY A 334 9.33 -0.28 -4.78
C GLY A 334 8.40 -1.45 -4.99
N SER A 335 7.09 -1.28 -4.76
CA SER A 335 6.11 -2.32 -5.07
C SER A 335 4.78 -1.76 -5.55
N PHE A 336 4.09 -2.56 -6.36
CA PHE A 336 2.72 -2.33 -6.77
C PHE A 336 1.81 -3.32 -6.05
N VAL A 337 0.73 -2.82 -5.45
CA VAL A 337 -0.19 -3.63 -4.63
C VAL A 337 -1.60 -3.57 -5.19
N ILE A 338 -2.19 -4.74 -5.38
CA ILE A 338 -3.60 -4.92 -5.71
C ILE A 338 -4.25 -5.58 -4.50
N GLY A 339 -5.30 -4.98 -3.95
CA GLY A 339 -6.00 -5.50 -2.79
C GLY A 339 -7.51 -5.49 -2.96
N SER A 340 -8.19 -6.39 -2.29
CA SER A 340 -9.64 -6.40 -2.16
C SER A 340 -10.07 -6.59 -0.72
N SER A 341 -11.23 -6.04 -0.38
CA SER A 341 -11.85 -6.21 0.94
C SER A 341 -13.31 -6.55 0.74
N THR A 342 -13.79 -7.61 1.40
CA THR A 342 -15.17 -8.10 1.29
C THR A 342 -15.76 -8.31 2.68
N LEU A 343 -17.00 -7.86 2.89
CA LEU A 343 -17.77 -8.11 4.10
C LEU A 343 -18.34 -9.54 4.07
N MET A 344 -17.87 -10.42 4.96
CA MET A 344 -18.34 -11.79 5.08
C MET A 344 -19.56 -11.93 5.98
N ALA A 345 -19.59 -11.15 7.06
CA ALA A 345 -20.69 -11.07 8.02
C ALA A 345 -20.63 -9.71 8.74
N PRO A 346 -21.71 -9.28 9.43
CA PRO A 346 -21.66 -8.06 10.24
C PRO A 346 -20.45 -8.06 11.19
N GLY A 347 -19.56 -7.09 11.03
CA GLY A 347 -18.32 -6.97 11.81
C GLY A 347 -17.18 -7.91 11.40
N VAL A 348 -17.31 -8.74 10.37
CA VAL A 348 -16.27 -9.65 9.88
C VAL A 348 -15.92 -9.30 8.44
N LEU A 349 -14.69 -8.91 8.21
CA LEU A 349 -14.15 -8.60 6.87
C LEU A 349 -13.15 -9.69 6.44
N LEU A 350 -13.09 -9.96 5.15
CA LEU A 350 -12.00 -10.72 4.53
C LEU A 350 -11.24 -9.77 3.60
N ASN A 351 -9.95 -9.67 3.82
CA ASN A 351 -9.07 -8.91 2.97
C ASN A 351 -8.09 -9.84 2.26
N GLY A 352 -7.80 -9.53 1.01
CA GLY A 352 -6.74 -10.14 0.22
C GLY A 352 -5.90 -9.07 -0.44
N ALA A 353 -4.59 -9.29 -0.55
CA ALA A 353 -3.69 -8.41 -1.30
C ALA A 353 -2.59 -9.20 -1.97
N LEU A 354 -2.20 -8.75 -3.16
CA LEU A 354 -1.04 -9.21 -3.91
C LEU A 354 -0.13 -8.00 -4.11
N ALA A 355 1.12 -8.11 -3.70
CA ALA A 355 2.17 -7.15 -3.99
C ALA A 355 3.17 -7.75 -4.97
N ILE A 356 3.65 -6.93 -5.90
CA ILE A 356 4.65 -7.27 -6.92
C ILE A 356 5.78 -6.27 -6.80
N GLY A 357 7.01 -6.76 -6.68
CA GLY A 357 8.23 -5.94 -6.64
C GLY A 357 8.45 -5.19 -7.94
N LEU A 358 8.94 -3.96 -7.83
CA LEU A 358 9.27 -3.09 -8.97
C LEU A 358 10.77 -2.73 -9.01
N THR A 359 11.52 -3.09 -7.97
CA THR A 359 12.96 -2.82 -7.84
C THR A 359 13.67 -4.09 -7.41
N ASP A 360 14.98 -4.18 -7.67
CA ASP A 360 15.78 -5.36 -7.36
C ASP A 360 15.83 -5.69 -5.85
N ALA A 361 15.70 -4.68 -4.98
CA ALA A 361 15.66 -4.87 -3.53
C ALA A 361 14.25 -5.24 -2.99
N ALA A 362 13.23 -5.22 -3.83
CA ALA A 362 11.88 -5.60 -3.44
C ALA A 362 11.70 -7.12 -3.48
N ASP A 363 10.78 -7.63 -2.65
CA ASP A 363 10.32 -9.01 -2.79
C ASP A 363 9.62 -9.18 -4.15
N ASP A 364 9.86 -10.28 -4.86
CA ASP A 364 9.26 -10.52 -6.18
C ASP A 364 7.74 -10.55 -6.09
N MET A 365 7.23 -11.24 -5.08
CA MET A 365 5.80 -11.39 -4.84
C MET A 365 5.49 -11.56 -3.36
N SER A 366 4.43 -10.90 -2.91
CA SER A 366 3.86 -11.12 -1.58
C SER A 366 2.33 -11.27 -1.69
N ILE A 367 1.79 -12.30 -1.04
CA ILE A 367 0.34 -12.55 -0.94
C ILE A 367 -0.04 -12.45 0.52
N MET A 368 -1.06 -11.65 0.82
CA MET A 368 -1.56 -11.47 2.17
C MET A 368 -3.07 -11.71 2.23
N PHE A 369 -3.50 -12.38 3.32
CA PHE A 369 -4.90 -12.49 3.72
C PHE A 369 -5.05 -12.03 5.15
N SER A 370 -6.13 -11.30 5.47
CA SER A 370 -6.46 -10.95 6.84
C SER A 370 -7.97 -11.02 7.09
N LEU A 371 -8.33 -11.24 8.35
CA LEU A 371 -9.71 -11.39 8.80
C LEU A 371 -9.99 -10.47 9.99
N PRO A 372 -10.21 -9.16 9.77
CA PRO A 372 -10.61 -8.24 10.84
C PRO A 372 -12.00 -8.59 11.40
N ILE A 373 -12.07 -8.75 12.72
CA ILE A 373 -13.30 -9.06 13.47
C ILE A 373 -13.51 -7.97 14.50
N ARG A 374 -14.66 -7.29 14.45
CA ARG A 374 -15.02 -6.17 15.33
C ARG A 374 -16.00 -6.56 16.40
N PHE A 375 -15.72 -6.12 17.60
CA PHE A 375 -16.55 -6.31 18.79
C PHE A 375 -16.84 -4.96 19.43
N ASN A 376 -18.09 -4.77 19.87
CA ASN A 376 -18.43 -3.62 20.69
C ASN A 376 -18.21 -4.01 22.16
N MET A 377 -17.28 -3.33 22.83
CA MET A 377 -17.09 -3.44 24.28
C MET A 377 -17.70 -2.23 24.96
N PRO A 378 -18.64 -2.39 25.89
CA PRO A 378 -19.10 -1.28 26.72
C PRO A 378 -18.00 -0.95 27.73
N LEU A 379 -16.98 -0.18 27.30
CA LEU A 379 -15.84 0.19 28.14
C LEU A 379 -16.10 1.43 29.00
N PHE A 380 -17.20 2.16 28.77
CA PHE A 380 -17.56 3.39 29.47
C PHE A 380 -19.09 3.57 29.53
#